data_d0aa82a20054b93e799486697fa7c19a
#
_entry.id   d0aa82a20054b93e799486697fa7c19a
#
_cell.length_a   1.000
_cell.length_b   1.000
_cell.length_c   1.000
_cell.angle_alpha   90.00
_cell.angle_beta   90.00
_cell.angle_gamma   90.00
#
_symmetry.space_group_name_H-M   'P 1'
#
loop_
_entity.id
_entity.type
_entity.pdbx_description
1 polymer ?
#
loop_
_entity_poly.entity_id
_entity_poly.type
_entity_poly.pdbx_seq_one_letter_code
_entity_poly.pdbx_strand_id
1 'polypeptide(L)'
;MPERPAPPTPHAQDTAVPSGTAPGTRAARRAGLLLVLVLGALTATPPLAMDMYLPSLPEVTRSLHAPAATVQLTLTACLAGMALGQLVVGPMSDRWGRRRPLLAGLAVYVAATALCAVAPNVETLVAFRLAQGLAGAAGIVIARAVVRDLYDGVAMARFFSTLMLVSGVAPIVAPLIGGQILRVTDWRGVFVVLTVVGAVLAAVVWAKLPETLPGADRHAGGAAAAARAMRTLLADLPFTGYMLAGGFAFAALFAYISASPFVIQEIYGASPQTFSLLFGLNSVGLVIAGQINGKVLVGRVSLDKVLGAGLTVTVLAATALLLMSTGVLGPVGLASVATALFVLMSAMGFTLPNAQSLALLRTRHTAGSASALLGTSSFLVGAVASPLVGIAGERTAVPMAIVQLAGALVALACFVGMCRPWTARGNTRAATEDGGAPIRAKSREGEKS
;
A
#
# COMPACT_ATOMS: atom_id res chain seq x y z
N MET A 1 -83.04 10.65 23.93
CA MET A 1 -81.59 10.88 23.80
C MET A 1 -81.14 10.20 22.52
N PRO A 2 -80.69 10.96 21.54
CA PRO A 2 -80.28 10.36 20.27
C PRO A 2 -78.84 9.92 20.31
N GLU A 3 -78.60 8.74 19.73
CA GLU A 3 -77.28 8.09 19.55
C GLU A 3 -76.30 8.96 18.75
N ARG A 4 -75.07 9.02 19.22
CA ARG A 4 -73.94 9.64 18.48
C ARG A 4 -73.46 8.70 17.39
N PRO A 5 -73.24 9.19 16.15
CA PRO A 5 -72.64 8.39 15.11
C PRO A 5 -71.18 8.10 15.38
N ALA A 6 -70.74 6.86 15.05
CA ALA A 6 -69.39 6.38 15.14
C ALA A 6 -68.41 7.15 14.20
N PRO A 7 -67.14 7.33 14.60
CA PRO A 7 -66.17 8.00 13.76
C PRO A 7 -65.78 7.14 12.54
N PRO A 8 -65.48 7.75 11.37
CA PRO A 8 -65.10 7.03 10.18
C PRO A 8 -63.74 6.32 10.34
N THR A 9 -63.68 5.08 9.87
CA THR A 9 -62.49 4.28 9.73
C THR A 9 -61.46 4.97 8.85
N PRO A 10 -60.14 5.02 9.19
CA PRO A 10 -59.14 5.55 8.29
C PRO A 10 -58.96 4.63 7.10
N HIS A 11 -59.14 5.17 5.91
CA HIS A 11 -58.80 4.52 4.66
C HIS A 11 -57.29 4.11 4.72
N ALA A 12 -57.01 2.84 4.49
CA ALA A 12 -55.69 2.33 4.22
C ALA A 12 -55.18 3.05 2.95
N GLN A 13 -54.26 4.01 3.16
CA GLN A 13 -53.48 4.52 2.07
C GLN A 13 -52.47 3.40 1.70
N ASP A 14 -52.73 2.80 0.53
CA ASP A 14 -51.78 1.99 -0.19
C ASP A 14 -50.50 2.81 -0.39
N THR A 15 -49.55 2.68 0.53
CA THR A 15 -48.17 3.09 0.31
C THR A 15 -47.55 2.05 -0.62
N ALA A 16 -47.81 2.23 -1.93
CA ALA A 16 -47.02 1.58 -2.97
C ALA A 16 -45.55 1.89 -2.73
N VAL A 17 -44.80 0.92 -2.20
CA VAL A 17 -43.36 0.92 -2.17
C VAL A 17 -42.91 1.00 -3.63
N PRO A 18 -42.18 2.03 -4.05
CA PRO A 18 -41.68 2.06 -5.41
C PRO A 18 -40.56 1.01 -5.51
N SER A 19 -40.91 -0.18 -5.95
CA SER A 19 -39.98 -1.18 -6.47
C SER A 19 -39.48 -0.71 -7.83
N GLY A 20 -38.60 0.25 -7.84
CA GLY A 20 -37.98 0.82 -9.02
C GLY A 20 -36.48 0.82 -8.89
N THR A 21 -35.83 -0.34 -9.03
CA THR A 21 -34.47 -0.37 -9.56
C THR A 21 -34.54 0.13 -10.99
N ALA A 22 -34.49 1.44 -11.16
CA ALA A 22 -34.26 2.02 -12.47
C ALA A 22 -32.96 1.40 -13.04
N PRO A 23 -33.00 0.82 -14.26
CA PRO A 23 -31.80 0.29 -14.90
C PRO A 23 -30.86 1.46 -15.06
N GLY A 24 -29.70 1.40 -14.32
CA GLY A 24 -28.66 2.40 -14.42
C GLY A 24 -28.35 2.63 -15.88
N THR A 25 -28.59 3.84 -16.36
CA THR A 25 -28.36 4.19 -17.75
C THR A 25 -26.93 3.83 -18.13
N ARG A 26 -26.69 3.44 -19.39
CA ARG A 26 -25.32 3.17 -19.88
C ARG A 26 -24.34 4.29 -19.53
N ALA A 27 -24.82 5.52 -19.42
CA ALA A 27 -24.08 6.70 -18.98
C ALA A 27 -23.64 6.62 -17.51
N ALA A 28 -24.50 6.21 -16.58
CA ALA A 28 -24.15 6.07 -15.17
C ALA A 28 -23.14 4.93 -14.93
N ARG A 29 -23.26 3.82 -15.64
CA ARG A 29 -22.28 2.73 -15.63
C ARG A 29 -20.93 3.17 -16.20
N ARG A 30 -20.91 3.96 -17.28
CA ARG A 30 -19.68 4.50 -17.88
C ARG A 30 -18.99 5.50 -16.93
N ALA A 31 -19.75 6.36 -16.28
CA ALA A 31 -19.22 7.30 -15.29
C ALA A 31 -18.59 6.57 -14.09
N GLY A 32 -19.24 5.52 -13.59
CA GLY A 32 -18.71 4.68 -12.52
C GLY A 32 -17.42 3.96 -12.93
N LEU A 33 -17.37 3.38 -14.13
CA LEU A 33 -16.16 2.71 -14.64
C LEU A 33 -15.02 3.68 -14.83
N LEU A 34 -15.27 4.88 -15.38
CA LEU A 34 -14.25 5.91 -15.55
C LEU A 34 -13.65 6.33 -14.21
N LEU A 35 -14.49 6.51 -13.18
CA LEU A 35 -14.01 6.85 -11.83
C LEU A 35 -13.13 5.74 -11.26
N VAL A 36 -13.51 4.46 -11.41
CA VAL A 36 -12.69 3.31 -10.99
C VAL A 36 -11.35 3.30 -11.70
N LEU A 37 -11.32 3.55 -13.01
CA LEU A 37 -10.10 3.57 -13.80
C LEU A 37 -9.18 4.74 -13.39
N VAL A 38 -9.74 5.95 -13.19
CA VAL A 38 -8.99 7.13 -12.79
C VAL A 38 -8.40 6.96 -11.39
N LEU A 39 -9.21 6.56 -10.40
CA LEU A 39 -8.74 6.38 -9.04
C LEU A 39 -7.79 5.18 -8.92
N GLY A 40 -8.04 4.12 -9.70
CA GLY A 40 -7.12 2.99 -9.82
C GLY A 40 -5.77 3.41 -10.41
N ALA A 41 -5.75 4.16 -11.51
CA ALA A 41 -4.53 4.68 -12.12
C ALA A 41 -3.76 5.61 -11.16
N LEU A 42 -4.46 6.48 -10.41
CA LEU A 42 -3.85 7.33 -9.39
C LEU A 42 -3.16 6.51 -8.28
N THR A 43 -3.78 5.41 -7.83
CA THR A 43 -3.16 4.54 -6.83
C THR A 43 -2.04 3.67 -7.38
N ALA A 44 -2.05 3.36 -8.68
CA ALA A 44 -1.00 2.60 -9.35
C ALA A 44 0.22 3.47 -9.71
N THR A 45 0.08 4.79 -9.79
CA THR A 45 1.18 5.69 -10.23
C THR A 45 2.47 5.52 -9.42
N PRO A 46 2.46 5.43 -8.06
CA PRO A 46 3.70 5.24 -7.30
C PRO A 46 4.36 3.87 -7.52
N PRO A 47 3.67 2.70 -7.46
CA PRO A 47 4.31 1.45 -7.82
C PRO A 47 4.81 1.43 -9.27
N LEU A 48 4.09 2.02 -10.23
CA LEU A 48 4.59 2.15 -11.59
C LEU A 48 5.90 2.95 -11.63
N ALA A 49 5.97 4.09 -10.94
CA ALA A 49 7.16 4.94 -10.91
C ALA A 49 8.36 4.25 -10.23
N MET A 50 8.13 3.35 -9.29
CA MET A 50 9.19 2.59 -8.61
C MET A 50 9.59 1.37 -9.44
N ASP A 51 8.64 0.51 -9.77
CA ASP A 51 8.93 -0.85 -10.22
C ASP A 51 9.27 -0.92 -11.73
N MET A 52 8.76 0.01 -12.56
CA MET A 52 9.19 0.12 -13.96
C MET A 52 10.66 0.51 -14.10
N TYR A 53 11.19 1.26 -13.13
CA TYR A 53 12.56 1.73 -13.10
C TYR A 53 13.57 0.67 -12.64
N LEU A 54 13.13 -0.34 -11.83
CA LEU A 54 14.02 -1.32 -11.22
C LEU A 54 14.91 -2.08 -12.21
N PRO A 55 14.41 -2.58 -13.37
CA PRO A 55 15.26 -3.31 -14.31
C PRO A 55 16.40 -2.48 -14.87
N SER A 56 16.29 -1.14 -14.82
CA SER A 56 17.30 -0.21 -15.38
C SER A 56 18.37 0.22 -14.38
N LEU A 57 18.27 -0.12 -13.08
CA LEU A 57 19.23 0.33 -12.07
C LEU A 57 20.70 0.05 -12.41
N PRO A 58 21.08 -1.16 -12.89
CA PRO A 58 22.46 -1.42 -13.29
C PRO A 58 22.92 -0.58 -14.49
N GLU A 59 22.01 -0.23 -15.40
CA GLU A 59 22.31 0.66 -16.51
C GLU A 59 22.53 2.11 -16.04
N VAL A 60 21.76 2.57 -15.06
CA VAL A 60 21.91 3.90 -14.46
C VAL A 60 23.28 4.05 -13.79
N THR A 61 23.76 3.03 -13.06
CA THR A 61 25.12 3.04 -12.48
C THR A 61 26.18 3.23 -13.54
N ARG A 62 26.08 2.48 -14.64
CA ARG A 62 27.03 2.59 -15.76
C ARG A 62 26.91 3.93 -16.48
N SER A 63 25.69 4.38 -16.78
CA SER A 63 25.41 5.60 -17.55
C SER A 63 25.80 6.87 -16.81
N LEU A 64 25.57 6.95 -15.49
CA LEU A 64 25.87 8.10 -14.65
C LEU A 64 27.21 7.98 -13.90
N HIS A 65 27.97 6.90 -14.14
CA HIS A 65 29.26 6.61 -13.48
C HIS A 65 29.17 6.71 -11.95
N ALA A 66 28.07 6.26 -11.36
CA ALA A 66 27.76 6.39 -9.93
C ALA A 66 27.75 5.02 -9.25
N PRO A 67 28.22 4.91 -7.98
CA PRO A 67 28.13 3.67 -7.22
C PRO A 67 26.67 3.20 -7.05
N ALA A 68 26.46 1.87 -6.96
CA ALA A 68 25.12 1.28 -6.75
C ALA A 68 24.40 1.87 -5.52
N ALA A 69 25.12 2.08 -4.42
CA ALA A 69 24.56 2.70 -3.21
C ALA A 69 23.98 4.09 -3.49
N THR A 70 24.66 4.90 -4.31
CA THR A 70 24.19 6.25 -4.68
C THR A 70 22.97 6.17 -5.61
N VAL A 71 22.95 5.22 -6.56
CA VAL A 71 21.81 5.00 -7.44
C VAL A 71 20.60 4.50 -6.63
N GLN A 72 20.79 3.66 -5.63
CA GLN A 72 19.73 3.20 -4.73
C GLN A 72 19.13 4.35 -3.90
N LEU A 73 19.87 5.46 -3.66
CA LEU A 73 19.30 6.67 -3.05
C LEU A 73 18.17 7.28 -3.89
N THR A 74 18.10 7.01 -5.19
CA THR A 74 16.97 7.44 -6.04
C THR A 74 15.66 6.77 -5.60
N LEU A 75 15.71 5.50 -5.19
CA LEU A 75 14.57 4.77 -4.62
C LEU A 75 14.24 5.29 -3.22
N THR A 76 15.27 5.47 -2.37
CA THR A 76 15.15 6.08 -1.04
C THR A 76 14.47 7.45 -1.11
N ALA A 77 14.94 8.32 -1.99
CA ALA A 77 14.41 9.67 -2.15
C ALA A 77 12.93 9.65 -2.58
N CYS A 78 12.56 8.76 -3.51
CA CYS A 78 11.19 8.60 -3.94
C CYS A 78 10.28 8.13 -2.78
N LEU A 79 10.72 7.14 -1.98
CA LEU A 79 9.98 6.68 -0.80
C LEU A 79 9.87 7.75 0.27
N ALA A 80 10.96 8.45 0.57
CA ALA A 80 10.96 9.56 1.53
C ALA A 80 10.01 10.67 1.06
N GLY A 81 10.03 10.99 -0.23
CA GLY A 81 9.08 11.91 -0.84
C GLY A 81 7.64 11.45 -0.65
N MET A 82 7.34 10.17 -0.91
CA MET A 82 6.00 9.62 -0.71
C MET A 82 5.56 9.67 0.76
N ALA A 83 6.46 9.35 1.71
CA ALA A 83 6.18 9.43 3.13
C ALA A 83 5.82 10.87 3.55
N LEU A 84 6.64 11.84 3.16
CA LEU A 84 6.41 13.26 3.43
C LEU A 84 5.13 13.76 2.76
N GLY A 85 4.91 13.39 1.49
CA GLY A 85 3.74 13.76 0.72
C GLY A 85 2.44 13.27 1.35
N GLN A 86 2.40 12.07 1.90
CA GLN A 86 1.22 11.54 2.60
C GLN A 86 0.85 12.39 3.82
N LEU A 87 1.84 12.89 4.56
CA LEU A 87 1.60 13.74 5.74
C LEU A 87 1.07 15.13 5.36
N VAL A 88 1.51 15.68 4.22
CA VAL A 88 1.17 17.03 3.78
C VAL A 88 -0.13 17.06 2.99
N VAL A 89 -0.30 16.13 2.05
CA VAL A 89 -1.42 16.16 1.09
C VAL A 89 -2.76 15.90 1.76
N GLY A 90 -2.83 15.07 2.80
CA GLY A 90 -4.06 14.79 3.53
C GLY A 90 -4.72 16.08 4.05
N PRO A 91 -4.10 16.77 5.01
CA PRO A 91 -4.62 18.03 5.54
C PRO A 91 -4.84 19.12 4.49
N MET A 92 -3.96 19.19 3.48
CA MET A 92 -4.08 20.13 2.38
C MET A 92 -5.36 19.90 1.56
N SER A 93 -5.68 18.63 1.28
CA SER A 93 -6.88 18.25 0.52
C SER A 93 -8.17 18.43 1.32
N ASP A 94 -8.12 18.30 2.64
CA ASP A 94 -9.26 18.57 3.52
C ASP A 94 -9.58 20.08 3.61
N ARG A 95 -8.56 20.93 3.48
CA ARG A 95 -8.70 22.40 3.52
C ARG A 95 -9.08 23.02 2.18
N TRP A 96 -8.46 22.58 1.08
CA TRP A 96 -8.59 23.22 -0.25
C TRP A 96 -9.51 22.47 -1.21
N GLY A 97 -10.09 21.36 -0.77
CA GLY A 97 -10.86 20.43 -1.60
C GLY A 97 -9.95 19.38 -2.25
N ARG A 98 -10.54 18.39 -2.89
CA ARG A 98 -9.81 17.23 -3.46
C ARG A 98 -9.14 17.56 -4.78
N ARG A 99 -9.86 18.26 -5.66
CA ARG A 99 -9.47 18.45 -7.05
C ARG A 99 -8.23 19.32 -7.22
N ARG A 100 -8.15 20.46 -6.53
CA ARG A 100 -7.04 21.41 -6.67
C ARG A 100 -5.69 20.84 -6.24
N PRO A 101 -5.54 20.25 -5.03
CA PRO A 101 -4.29 19.63 -4.61
C PRO A 101 -3.90 18.42 -5.47
N LEU A 102 -4.88 17.65 -5.98
CA LEU A 102 -4.61 16.53 -6.87
C LEU A 102 -4.01 17.00 -8.20
N LEU A 103 -4.60 18.00 -8.83
CA LEU A 103 -4.08 18.56 -10.11
C LEU A 103 -2.70 19.20 -9.93
N ALA A 104 -2.49 19.93 -8.83
CA ALA A 104 -1.18 20.49 -8.50
C ALA A 104 -0.14 19.37 -8.29
N GLY A 105 -0.50 18.32 -7.53
CA GLY A 105 0.35 17.15 -7.33
C GLY A 105 0.68 16.44 -8.64
N LEU A 106 -0.31 16.23 -9.52
CA LEU A 106 -0.08 15.60 -10.83
C LEU A 106 0.80 16.47 -11.74
N ALA A 107 0.62 17.78 -11.73
CA ALA A 107 1.48 18.70 -12.51
C ALA A 107 2.94 18.62 -12.04
N VAL A 108 3.18 18.65 -10.72
CA VAL A 108 4.52 18.49 -10.14
C VAL A 108 5.08 17.08 -10.42
N TYR A 109 4.25 16.03 -10.33
CA TYR A 109 4.65 14.67 -10.66
C TYR A 109 5.13 14.54 -12.11
N VAL A 110 4.37 15.07 -13.06
CA VAL A 110 4.72 15.06 -14.50
C VAL A 110 6.01 15.84 -14.74
N ALA A 111 6.13 17.05 -14.17
CA ALA A 111 7.34 17.85 -14.31
C ALA A 111 8.57 17.17 -13.70
N ALA A 112 8.47 16.67 -12.47
CA ALA A 112 9.56 15.95 -11.81
C ALA A 112 9.97 14.68 -12.56
N THR A 113 8.98 13.94 -13.11
CA THR A 113 9.24 12.72 -13.89
C THR A 113 9.94 13.06 -15.21
N ALA A 114 9.53 14.12 -15.90
CA ALA A 114 10.20 14.61 -17.11
C ALA A 114 11.64 15.06 -16.83
N LEU A 115 11.86 15.73 -15.68
CA LEU A 115 13.21 16.11 -15.25
C LEU A 115 14.08 14.89 -14.90
N CYS A 116 13.51 13.80 -14.38
CA CYS A 116 14.25 12.55 -14.21
C CYS A 116 14.78 12.02 -15.54
N ALA A 117 14.01 12.12 -16.64
CA ALA A 117 14.45 11.66 -17.96
C ALA A 117 15.67 12.42 -18.51
N VAL A 118 15.86 13.68 -18.11
CA VAL A 118 16.97 14.52 -18.57
C VAL A 118 18.03 14.76 -17.51
N ALA A 119 18.01 14.04 -16.40
CA ALA A 119 18.96 14.20 -15.31
C ALA A 119 20.40 13.95 -15.80
N PRO A 120 21.33 14.92 -15.61
CA PRO A 120 22.71 14.80 -16.07
C PRO A 120 23.60 13.98 -15.13
N ASN A 121 23.27 13.87 -13.87
CA ASN A 121 24.00 13.14 -12.83
C ASN A 121 23.04 12.52 -11.80
N VAL A 122 23.57 11.67 -10.94
CA VAL A 122 22.78 10.91 -9.96
C VAL A 122 22.18 11.83 -8.87
N GLU A 123 22.86 12.89 -8.48
CA GLU A 123 22.42 13.82 -7.43
C GLU A 123 21.14 14.56 -7.87
N THR A 124 21.12 15.05 -9.11
CA THR A 124 19.91 15.67 -9.67
C THR A 124 18.79 14.67 -9.86
N LEU A 125 19.11 13.43 -10.26
CA LEU A 125 18.14 12.36 -10.34
C LEU A 125 17.52 12.07 -8.96
N VAL A 126 18.32 11.98 -7.89
CA VAL A 126 17.85 11.82 -6.50
C VAL A 126 16.90 12.94 -6.10
N ALA A 127 17.27 14.21 -6.39
CA ALA A 127 16.42 15.37 -6.07
C ALA A 127 15.07 15.32 -6.82
N PHE A 128 15.08 14.99 -8.13
CA PHE A 128 13.86 14.88 -8.91
C PHE A 128 13.00 13.68 -8.48
N ARG A 129 13.61 12.58 -8.07
CA ARG A 129 12.92 11.40 -7.50
C ARG A 129 12.23 11.73 -6.16
N LEU A 130 12.84 12.56 -5.31
CA LEU A 130 12.21 13.06 -4.08
C LEU A 130 10.94 13.87 -4.42
N ALA A 131 11.05 14.82 -5.37
CA ALA A 131 9.92 15.62 -5.82
C ALA A 131 8.82 14.77 -6.46
N GLN A 132 9.19 13.78 -7.30
CA GLN A 132 8.28 12.82 -7.92
C GLN A 132 7.52 12.01 -6.86
N GLY A 133 8.21 11.50 -5.84
CA GLY A 133 7.60 10.73 -4.74
C GLY A 133 6.62 11.59 -3.93
N LEU A 134 7.04 12.81 -3.55
CA LEU A 134 6.22 13.75 -2.80
C LEU A 134 4.92 14.07 -3.56
N ALA A 135 5.02 14.34 -4.84
CA ALA A 135 3.90 14.66 -5.70
C ALA A 135 3.00 13.42 -5.97
N GLY A 136 3.62 12.25 -6.17
CA GLY A 136 2.91 10.99 -6.39
C GLY A 136 2.02 10.56 -5.21
N ALA A 137 2.39 10.94 -3.98
CA ALA A 137 1.58 10.69 -2.80
C ALA A 137 0.17 11.30 -2.90
N ALA A 138 0.00 12.40 -3.64
CA ALA A 138 -1.29 13.05 -3.86
C ALA A 138 -2.30 12.09 -4.51
N GLY A 139 -1.85 11.28 -5.47
CA GLY A 139 -2.69 10.27 -6.13
C GLY A 139 -3.28 9.28 -5.15
N ILE A 140 -2.46 8.67 -4.29
CA ILE A 140 -2.91 7.66 -3.31
C ILE A 140 -3.83 8.26 -2.25
N VAL A 141 -3.42 9.39 -1.65
CA VAL A 141 -4.14 10.00 -0.53
C VAL A 141 -5.50 10.50 -0.97
N ILE A 142 -5.53 11.24 -2.09
CA ILE A 142 -6.76 11.87 -2.58
C ILE A 142 -7.69 10.85 -3.22
N ALA A 143 -7.18 9.81 -3.91
CA ALA A 143 -8.03 8.74 -4.43
C ALA A 143 -8.82 8.06 -3.30
N ARG A 144 -8.18 7.75 -2.16
CA ARG A 144 -8.84 7.18 -0.99
C ARG A 144 -9.85 8.14 -0.36
N ALA A 145 -9.55 9.45 -0.34
CA ALA A 145 -10.46 10.47 0.17
C ALA A 145 -11.70 10.60 -0.73
N VAL A 146 -11.54 10.66 -2.04
CA VAL A 146 -12.65 10.72 -3.02
C VAL A 146 -13.57 9.52 -2.89
N VAL A 147 -13.03 8.31 -2.68
CA VAL A 147 -13.88 7.13 -2.43
C VAL A 147 -14.73 7.30 -1.18
N ARG A 148 -14.16 7.83 -0.10
CA ARG A 148 -14.90 8.11 1.16
C ARG A 148 -15.93 9.23 1.02
N ASP A 149 -15.65 10.21 0.15
CA ASP A 149 -16.57 11.33 -0.08
C ASP A 149 -17.79 10.90 -0.93
N LEU A 150 -17.65 9.86 -1.78
CA LEU A 150 -18.66 9.46 -2.75
C LEU A 150 -19.41 8.17 -2.40
N TYR A 151 -18.87 7.33 -1.53
CA TYR A 151 -19.41 6.01 -1.24
C TYR A 151 -19.42 5.69 0.24
N ASP A 152 -20.48 4.98 0.69
CA ASP A 152 -20.63 4.51 2.06
C ASP A 152 -20.83 2.98 2.12
N GLY A 153 -20.62 2.41 3.29
CA GLY A 153 -20.93 1.02 3.61
C GLY A 153 -20.32 0.02 2.62
N VAL A 154 -21.17 -0.86 2.08
CA VAL A 154 -20.75 -1.96 1.19
C VAL A 154 -20.18 -1.45 -0.14
N ALA A 155 -20.71 -0.33 -0.68
CA ALA A 155 -20.22 0.24 -1.94
C ALA A 155 -18.80 0.77 -1.78
N MET A 156 -18.50 1.45 -0.68
CA MET A 156 -17.15 1.90 -0.32
C MET A 156 -16.18 0.71 -0.20
N ALA A 157 -16.58 -0.35 0.52
CA ALA A 157 -15.76 -1.53 0.70
C ALA A 157 -15.42 -2.22 -0.63
N ARG A 158 -16.41 -2.34 -1.55
CA ARG A 158 -16.18 -2.89 -2.90
C ARG A 158 -15.22 -2.04 -3.71
N PHE A 159 -15.34 -0.72 -3.63
CA PHE A 159 -14.45 0.18 -4.35
C PHE A 159 -13.01 0.07 -3.83
N PHE A 160 -12.80 0.08 -2.51
CA PHE A 160 -11.48 -0.15 -1.92
C PHE A 160 -10.89 -1.51 -2.30
N SER A 161 -11.70 -2.57 -2.35
CA SER A 161 -11.24 -3.88 -2.85
C SER A 161 -10.72 -3.81 -4.28
N THR A 162 -11.39 -3.03 -5.14
CA THR A 162 -10.93 -2.81 -6.53
C THR A 162 -9.61 -2.02 -6.56
N LEU A 163 -9.46 -0.97 -5.76
CA LEU A 163 -8.21 -0.23 -5.66
C LEU A 163 -7.06 -1.11 -5.14
N MET A 164 -7.33 -1.99 -4.17
CA MET A 164 -6.36 -2.97 -3.66
C MET A 164 -5.93 -3.97 -4.74
N LEU A 165 -6.88 -4.42 -5.59
CA LEU A 165 -6.55 -5.29 -6.71
C LEU A 165 -5.61 -4.58 -7.71
N VAL A 166 -5.90 -3.34 -8.07
CA VAL A 166 -5.05 -2.54 -8.96
C VAL A 166 -3.66 -2.35 -8.35
N SER A 167 -3.59 -2.00 -7.07
CA SER A 167 -2.31 -1.84 -6.35
C SER A 167 -1.52 -3.15 -6.25
N GLY A 168 -2.20 -4.31 -6.21
CA GLY A 168 -1.55 -5.62 -6.19
C GLY A 168 -1.05 -6.07 -7.56
N VAL A 169 -1.74 -5.67 -8.65
CA VAL A 169 -1.34 -6.00 -10.03
C VAL A 169 -0.22 -5.10 -10.53
N ALA A 170 -0.17 -3.85 -10.08
CA ALA A 170 0.82 -2.88 -10.53
C ALA A 170 2.27 -3.36 -10.37
N PRO A 171 2.73 -3.92 -9.23
CA PRO A 171 4.09 -4.45 -9.08
C PRO A 171 4.40 -5.68 -9.95
N ILE A 172 3.38 -6.37 -10.45
CA ILE A 172 3.57 -7.48 -11.40
C ILE A 172 3.86 -6.92 -12.80
N VAL A 173 3.04 -5.97 -13.24
CA VAL A 173 3.05 -5.45 -14.62
C VAL A 173 4.14 -4.41 -14.82
N ALA A 174 4.44 -3.58 -13.80
CA ALA A 174 5.37 -2.47 -13.94
C ALA A 174 6.79 -2.89 -14.36
N PRO A 175 7.47 -3.84 -13.71
CA PRO A 175 8.81 -4.23 -14.14
C PRO A 175 8.82 -4.97 -15.50
N LEU A 176 7.72 -5.67 -15.84
CA LEU A 176 7.59 -6.29 -17.17
C LEU A 176 7.55 -5.21 -18.26
N ILE A 177 6.76 -4.15 -18.07
CA ILE A 177 6.74 -3.00 -18.99
C ILE A 177 8.12 -2.33 -19.02
N GLY A 178 8.73 -2.08 -17.84
CA GLY A 178 10.07 -1.52 -17.75
C GLY A 178 11.12 -2.33 -18.52
N GLY A 179 11.14 -3.64 -18.34
CA GLY A 179 12.03 -4.53 -19.08
C GLY A 179 11.80 -4.54 -20.60
N GLN A 180 10.55 -4.35 -21.07
CA GLN A 180 10.28 -4.21 -22.51
C GLN A 180 10.72 -2.85 -23.05
N ILE A 181 10.55 -1.77 -22.30
CA ILE A 181 11.04 -0.44 -22.68
C ILE A 181 12.55 -0.46 -22.89
N LEU A 182 13.31 -1.14 -22.03
CA LEU A 182 14.76 -1.29 -22.14
C LEU A 182 15.25 -2.10 -23.34
N ARG A 183 14.35 -2.71 -24.13
CA ARG A 183 14.72 -3.34 -25.42
C ARG A 183 14.88 -2.34 -26.55
N VAL A 184 14.20 -1.19 -26.44
CA VAL A 184 14.08 -0.21 -27.53
C VAL A 184 14.67 1.14 -27.17
N THR A 185 14.98 1.37 -25.87
CA THR A 185 15.53 2.62 -25.37
C THR A 185 16.36 2.37 -24.12
N ASP A 186 17.02 3.40 -23.60
CA ASP A 186 17.77 3.39 -22.35
C ASP A 186 16.84 3.63 -21.12
N TRP A 187 17.44 3.70 -19.92
CA TRP A 187 16.74 3.95 -18.67
C TRP A 187 15.90 5.25 -18.66
N ARG A 188 16.27 6.27 -19.46
CA ARG A 188 15.53 7.53 -19.58
C ARG A 188 14.16 7.33 -20.23
N GLY A 189 14.05 6.37 -21.14
CA GLY A 189 12.78 6.01 -21.78
C GLY A 189 11.71 5.57 -20.80
N VAL A 190 12.08 4.95 -19.68
CA VAL A 190 11.13 4.62 -18.59
C VAL A 190 10.48 5.88 -18.04
N PHE A 191 11.26 6.93 -17.78
CA PHE A 191 10.73 8.21 -17.27
C PHE A 191 9.91 8.96 -18.33
N VAL A 192 10.27 8.85 -19.61
CA VAL A 192 9.47 9.42 -20.72
C VAL A 192 8.09 8.78 -20.75
N VAL A 193 8.01 7.45 -20.69
CA VAL A 193 6.73 6.72 -20.67
C VAL A 193 5.91 7.10 -19.43
N LEU A 194 6.53 7.16 -18.25
CA LEU A 194 5.87 7.59 -17.01
C LEU A 194 5.36 9.03 -17.09
N THR A 195 6.11 9.92 -17.76
CA THR A 195 5.70 11.31 -17.99
C THR A 195 4.45 11.37 -18.86
N VAL A 196 4.41 10.60 -19.95
CA VAL A 196 3.24 10.52 -20.84
C VAL A 196 2.04 9.97 -20.09
N VAL A 197 2.20 8.88 -19.36
CA VAL A 197 1.12 8.28 -18.55
C VAL A 197 0.61 9.27 -17.50
N GLY A 198 1.51 9.95 -16.79
CA GLY A 198 1.16 10.98 -15.82
C GLY A 198 0.43 12.17 -16.44
N ALA A 199 0.87 12.64 -17.61
CA ALA A 199 0.24 13.75 -18.34
C ALA A 199 -1.18 13.37 -18.82
N VAL A 200 -1.35 12.17 -19.39
CA VAL A 200 -2.67 11.65 -19.78
C VAL A 200 -3.58 11.56 -18.55
N LEU A 201 -3.09 11.02 -17.44
CA LEU A 201 -3.86 10.93 -16.19
C LEU A 201 -4.25 12.32 -15.67
N ALA A 202 -3.32 13.27 -15.68
CA ALA A 202 -3.59 14.67 -15.30
C ALA A 202 -4.68 15.32 -16.18
N ALA A 203 -4.61 15.11 -17.49
CA ALA A 203 -5.62 15.59 -18.44
C ALA A 203 -7.00 14.96 -18.19
N VAL A 204 -7.05 13.65 -17.93
CA VAL A 204 -8.30 12.96 -17.63
C VAL A 204 -8.90 13.45 -16.29
N VAL A 205 -8.08 13.60 -15.26
CA VAL A 205 -8.50 14.15 -13.95
C VAL A 205 -9.01 15.57 -14.12
N TRP A 206 -8.31 16.41 -14.87
CA TRP A 206 -8.73 17.79 -15.15
C TRP A 206 -10.08 17.85 -15.86
N ALA A 207 -10.30 16.99 -16.85
CA ALA A 207 -11.50 17.01 -17.68
C ALA A 207 -12.71 16.29 -17.03
N LYS A 208 -12.48 15.28 -16.17
CA LYS A 208 -13.55 14.34 -15.78
C LYS A 208 -13.76 14.23 -14.27
N LEU A 209 -12.80 14.58 -13.43
CA LEU A 209 -12.98 14.48 -11.97
C LEU A 209 -13.54 15.80 -11.43
N PRO A 210 -14.80 15.83 -10.95
CA PRO A 210 -15.36 17.00 -10.28
C PRO A 210 -14.75 17.17 -8.88
N GLU A 211 -14.99 18.32 -8.24
CA GLU A 211 -14.72 18.49 -6.82
C GLU A 211 -15.71 17.64 -6.00
N THR A 212 -15.18 16.82 -5.09
CA THR A 212 -15.99 15.87 -4.29
C THR A 212 -16.19 16.34 -2.85
N LEU A 213 -15.43 17.33 -2.37
CA LEU A 213 -15.57 17.90 -1.03
C LEU A 213 -16.24 19.28 -1.11
N PRO A 214 -17.54 19.39 -0.72
CA PRO A 214 -18.25 20.67 -0.69
C PRO A 214 -17.53 21.70 0.19
N GLY A 215 -17.67 22.98 -0.15
CA GLY A 215 -17.01 24.07 0.58
C GLY A 215 -17.39 24.13 2.08
N ALA A 216 -18.65 23.76 2.39
CA ALA A 216 -19.15 23.70 3.76
C ALA A 216 -18.49 22.62 4.63
N ASP A 217 -18.04 21.52 4.01
CA ASP A 217 -17.45 20.37 4.71
C ASP A 217 -15.92 20.44 4.78
N ARG A 218 -15.32 21.54 4.30
CA ARG A 218 -13.87 21.79 4.40
C ARG A 218 -13.50 22.23 5.80
N HIS A 219 -12.76 21.41 6.47
CA HIS A 219 -12.25 21.71 7.80
C HIS A 219 -10.78 22.12 7.72
N ALA A 220 -10.39 23.14 8.48
CA ALA A 220 -9.00 23.38 8.81
C ALA A 220 -8.56 22.23 9.73
N GLY A 221 -8.16 21.10 9.14
CA GLY A 221 -7.77 19.90 9.87
C GLY A 221 -6.78 20.26 10.97
N GLY A 222 -7.10 19.93 12.21
CA GLY A 222 -6.27 20.22 13.35
C GLY A 222 -4.98 19.38 13.31
N ALA A 223 -3.94 19.86 12.62
CA ALA A 223 -2.62 19.21 12.63
C ALA A 223 -2.15 18.90 14.05
N ALA A 224 -2.45 19.80 15.00
CA ALA A 224 -2.22 19.59 16.44
C ALA A 224 -3.05 18.42 17.02
N ALA A 225 -4.30 18.23 16.57
CA ALA A 225 -5.13 17.10 16.99
C ALA A 225 -4.60 15.78 16.40
N ALA A 226 -4.21 15.78 15.12
CA ALA A 226 -3.58 14.63 14.47
C ALA A 226 -2.24 14.25 15.14
N ALA A 227 -1.40 15.23 15.46
CA ALA A 227 -0.13 14.99 16.16
C ALA A 227 -0.35 14.43 17.58
N ARG A 228 -1.36 14.92 18.30
CA ARG A 228 -1.74 14.36 19.62
C ARG A 228 -2.23 12.91 19.49
N ALA A 229 -3.10 12.64 18.52
CA ALA A 229 -3.56 11.27 18.25
C ALA A 229 -2.40 10.34 17.92
N MET A 230 -1.46 10.76 17.06
CA MET A 230 -0.25 9.99 16.72
C MET A 230 0.61 9.71 17.95
N ARG A 231 0.81 10.71 18.82
CA ARG A 231 1.55 10.54 20.07
C ARG A 231 0.89 9.53 21.02
N THR A 232 -0.44 9.57 21.13
CA THR A 232 -1.19 8.60 21.93
C THR A 232 -1.07 7.18 21.38
N LEU A 233 -1.12 7.03 20.06
CA LEU A 233 -0.95 5.73 19.41
C LEU A 233 0.45 5.16 19.62
N LEU A 234 1.49 5.99 19.53
CA LEU A 234 2.87 5.56 19.77
C LEU A 234 3.13 5.16 21.23
N ALA A 235 2.31 5.65 22.18
CA ALA A 235 2.35 5.22 23.57
C ALA A 235 1.65 3.87 23.82
N ASP A 236 0.79 3.40 22.91
CA ASP A 236 0.21 2.04 22.97
C ASP A 236 1.27 1.01 22.49
N LEU A 237 1.86 0.30 23.44
CA LEU A 237 2.95 -0.64 23.18
C LEU A 237 2.60 -1.72 22.14
N PRO A 238 1.43 -2.38 22.18
CA PRO A 238 1.06 -3.34 21.14
C PRO A 238 0.84 -2.69 19.75
N PHE A 239 0.24 -1.49 19.67
CA PHE A 239 0.10 -0.78 18.40
C PHE A 239 1.48 -0.50 17.80
N THR A 240 2.40 0.05 18.59
CA THR A 240 3.76 0.35 18.19
C THR A 240 4.52 -0.93 17.83
N GLY A 241 4.28 -2.04 18.55
CA GLY A 241 4.82 -3.35 18.23
C GLY A 241 4.41 -3.86 16.84
N TYR A 242 3.12 -3.83 16.50
CA TYR A 242 2.63 -4.22 15.17
C TYR A 242 3.10 -3.26 14.09
N MET A 243 3.15 -1.95 14.37
CA MET A 243 3.68 -0.94 13.45
C MET A 243 5.15 -1.20 13.11
N LEU A 244 5.99 -1.44 14.11
CA LEU A 244 7.42 -1.75 13.93
C LEU A 244 7.62 -3.11 13.27
N ALA A 245 6.87 -4.14 13.66
CA ALA A 245 6.91 -5.45 13.00
C ALA A 245 6.61 -5.34 11.50
N GLY A 246 5.56 -4.59 11.12
CA GLY A 246 5.22 -4.31 9.73
C GLY A 246 6.27 -3.45 9.03
N GLY A 247 6.81 -2.42 9.69
CA GLY A 247 7.83 -1.53 9.16
C GLY A 247 9.15 -2.25 8.87
N PHE A 248 9.64 -3.08 9.79
CA PHE A 248 10.87 -3.86 9.58
C PHE A 248 10.68 -5.03 8.61
N ALA A 249 9.49 -5.65 8.55
CA ALA A 249 9.16 -6.58 7.48
C ALA A 249 9.17 -5.87 6.11
N PHE A 250 8.67 -4.63 6.04
CA PHE A 250 8.75 -3.81 4.82
C PHE A 250 10.20 -3.43 4.47
N ALA A 251 11.11 -3.25 5.45
CA ALA A 251 12.53 -3.07 5.19
C ALA A 251 13.15 -4.30 4.50
N ALA A 252 12.80 -5.51 4.95
CA ALA A 252 13.27 -6.74 4.30
C ALA A 252 12.74 -6.87 2.86
N LEU A 253 11.47 -6.51 2.64
CA LEU A 253 10.88 -6.39 1.30
C LEU A 253 11.65 -5.36 0.45
N PHE A 254 11.93 -4.18 1.01
CA PHE A 254 12.54 -3.10 0.25
C PHE A 254 14.02 -3.33 -0.03
N ALA A 255 14.71 -4.06 0.85
CA ALA A 255 16.06 -4.58 0.57
C ALA A 255 16.08 -5.50 -0.67
N TYR A 256 15.06 -6.36 -0.83
CA TYR A 256 14.87 -7.12 -2.07
C TYR A 256 14.64 -6.19 -3.27
N ILE A 257 13.69 -5.27 -3.18
CA ILE A 257 13.35 -4.36 -4.29
C ILE A 257 14.59 -3.58 -4.77
N SER A 258 15.40 -3.08 -3.83
CA SER A 258 16.55 -2.22 -4.13
C SER A 258 17.78 -2.98 -4.65
N ALA A 259 18.02 -4.21 -4.16
CA ALA A 259 19.24 -4.96 -4.47
C ALA A 259 19.05 -6.03 -5.56
N SER A 260 17.85 -6.59 -5.71
CA SER A 260 17.62 -7.69 -6.62
C SER A 260 17.98 -7.40 -8.10
N PRO A 261 17.82 -6.16 -8.63
CA PRO A 261 18.30 -5.85 -9.97
C PRO A 261 19.80 -6.09 -10.15
N PHE A 262 20.61 -5.67 -9.16
CA PHE A 262 22.07 -5.89 -9.19
C PHE A 262 22.42 -7.35 -8.98
N VAL A 263 21.78 -8.02 -8.00
CA VAL A 263 22.05 -9.44 -7.73
C VAL A 263 21.73 -10.29 -8.94
N ILE A 264 20.56 -10.12 -9.55
CA ILE A 264 20.11 -10.98 -10.66
C ILE A 264 20.84 -10.64 -11.95
N GLN A 265 21.10 -9.35 -12.25
CA GLN A 265 21.71 -8.93 -13.51
C GLN A 265 23.24 -8.91 -13.45
N GLU A 266 23.89 -8.36 -12.40
CA GLU A 266 25.34 -8.20 -12.36
C GLU A 266 26.05 -9.44 -11.78
N ILE A 267 25.49 -10.10 -10.76
CA ILE A 267 26.13 -11.28 -10.15
C ILE A 267 25.82 -12.54 -10.98
N TYR A 268 24.56 -12.73 -11.37
CA TYR A 268 24.13 -13.92 -12.14
C TYR A 268 24.10 -13.70 -13.66
N GLY A 269 24.41 -12.51 -14.17
CA GLY A 269 24.47 -12.22 -15.60
C GLY A 269 23.14 -12.31 -16.34
N ALA A 270 22.01 -12.20 -15.63
CA ALA A 270 20.70 -12.29 -16.23
C ALA A 270 20.30 -10.99 -16.96
N SER A 271 19.49 -11.12 -18.02
CA SER A 271 18.99 -9.95 -18.73
C SER A 271 17.97 -9.13 -17.88
N PRO A 272 17.76 -7.82 -18.18
CA PRO A 272 16.70 -7.03 -17.58
C PRO A 272 15.31 -7.66 -17.72
N GLN A 273 15.07 -8.41 -18.82
CA GLN A 273 13.80 -9.10 -19.05
C GLN A 273 13.65 -10.32 -18.12
N THR A 274 14.74 -11.09 -17.92
CA THR A 274 14.75 -12.21 -16.97
C THR A 274 14.54 -11.70 -15.54
N PHE A 275 15.20 -10.60 -15.16
CA PHE A 275 14.95 -9.93 -13.89
C PHE A 275 13.47 -9.56 -13.75
N SER A 276 12.90 -8.90 -14.74
CA SER A 276 11.50 -8.46 -14.74
C SER A 276 10.52 -9.62 -14.59
N LEU A 277 10.80 -10.76 -15.24
CA LEU A 277 9.99 -11.97 -15.12
C LEU A 277 10.06 -12.55 -13.70
N LEU A 278 11.26 -12.68 -13.12
CA LEU A 278 11.45 -13.18 -11.75
C LEU A 278 10.81 -12.26 -10.72
N PHE A 279 10.95 -10.94 -10.89
CA PHE A 279 10.30 -9.96 -10.02
C PHE A 279 8.77 -10.04 -10.11
N GLY A 280 8.24 -10.15 -11.34
CA GLY A 280 6.81 -10.37 -11.56
C GLY A 280 6.31 -11.66 -10.93
N LEU A 281 7.05 -12.76 -11.02
CA LEU A 281 6.73 -14.05 -10.38
C LEU A 281 6.70 -13.92 -8.85
N ASN A 282 7.67 -13.24 -8.26
CA ASN A 282 7.71 -12.95 -6.82
C ASN A 282 6.50 -12.11 -6.38
N SER A 283 6.13 -11.11 -7.18
CA SER A 283 4.94 -10.29 -6.92
C SER A 283 3.64 -11.10 -7.03
N VAL A 284 3.55 -12.04 -7.96
CA VAL A 284 2.43 -13.01 -8.05
C VAL A 284 2.36 -13.85 -6.78
N GLY A 285 3.49 -14.37 -6.29
CA GLY A 285 3.58 -15.13 -5.03
C GLY A 285 3.04 -14.32 -3.84
N LEU A 286 3.46 -13.06 -3.71
CA LEU A 286 2.99 -12.13 -2.69
C LEU A 286 1.46 -11.90 -2.77
N VAL A 287 0.93 -11.66 -3.97
CA VAL A 287 -0.50 -11.43 -4.20
C VAL A 287 -1.32 -12.67 -3.89
N ILE A 288 -0.90 -13.85 -4.37
CA ILE A 288 -1.60 -15.12 -4.10
C ILE A 288 -1.61 -15.41 -2.59
N ALA A 289 -0.47 -15.26 -1.91
CA ALA A 289 -0.38 -15.42 -0.46
C ALA A 289 -1.32 -14.46 0.29
N GLY A 290 -1.39 -13.20 -0.13
CA GLY A 290 -2.33 -12.21 0.40
C GLY A 290 -3.79 -12.58 0.16
N GLN A 291 -4.14 -13.15 -1.00
CA GLN A 291 -5.50 -13.63 -1.30
C GLN A 291 -5.85 -14.88 -0.47
N ILE A 292 -4.91 -15.81 -0.29
CA ILE A 292 -5.09 -16.98 0.59
C ILE A 292 -5.30 -16.49 2.03
N ASN A 293 -4.48 -15.55 2.49
CA ASN A 293 -4.66 -14.93 3.80
C ASN A 293 -6.07 -14.37 3.98
N GLY A 294 -6.49 -13.48 3.08
CA GLY A 294 -7.77 -12.77 3.20
C GLY A 294 -9.01 -13.66 3.03
N LYS A 295 -8.97 -14.65 2.12
CA LYS A 295 -10.15 -15.46 1.77
C LYS A 295 -10.22 -16.78 2.53
N VAL A 296 -9.08 -17.33 2.96
CA VAL A 296 -9.03 -18.68 3.53
C VAL A 296 -8.69 -18.65 5.03
N LEU A 297 -7.71 -17.83 5.44
CA LEU A 297 -7.20 -17.86 6.81
C LEU A 297 -7.94 -16.90 7.75
N VAL A 298 -8.33 -15.72 7.27
CA VAL A 298 -9.08 -14.75 8.09
C VAL A 298 -10.41 -15.37 8.55
N GLY A 299 -10.68 -15.30 9.85
CA GLY A 299 -11.84 -15.95 10.50
C GLY A 299 -11.67 -17.42 10.87
N ARG A 300 -10.66 -18.12 10.33
CA ARG A 300 -10.34 -19.51 10.68
C ARG A 300 -9.12 -19.65 11.57
N VAL A 301 -8.14 -18.77 11.36
CA VAL A 301 -6.88 -18.73 12.13
C VAL A 301 -6.70 -17.33 12.69
N SER A 302 -6.22 -17.21 13.92
CA SER A 302 -5.94 -15.88 14.50
C SER A 302 -4.87 -15.16 13.69
N LEU A 303 -5.07 -13.85 13.49
CA LEU A 303 -4.15 -12.99 12.72
C LEU A 303 -2.73 -13.01 13.29
N ASP A 304 -2.60 -13.12 14.64
CA ASP A 304 -1.30 -13.22 15.31
C ASP A 304 -0.54 -14.49 14.93
N LYS A 305 -1.23 -15.63 14.81
CA LYS A 305 -0.60 -16.90 14.39
C LYS A 305 -0.12 -16.82 12.95
N VAL A 306 -0.92 -16.21 12.06
CA VAL A 306 -0.56 -16.04 10.65
C VAL A 306 0.62 -15.07 10.52
N LEU A 307 0.60 -13.96 11.27
CA LEU A 307 1.71 -13.01 11.33
C LEU A 307 3.01 -13.67 11.83
N GLY A 308 2.92 -14.40 12.94
CA GLY A 308 4.06 -15.11 13.50
C GLY A 308 4.65 -16.16 12.55
N ALA A 309 3.80 -16.95 11.88
CA ALA A 309 4.23 -17.92 10.87
C ALA A 309 4.89 -17.22 9.67
N GLY A 310 4.29 -16.14 9.16
CA GLY A 310 4.85 -15.35 8.06
C GLY A 310 6.23 -14.77 8.41
N LEU A 311 6.38 -14.18 9.58
CA LEU A 311 7.68 -13.67 10.06
C LEU A 311 8.73 -14.78 10.21
N THR A 312 8.34 -15.95 10.74
CA THR A 312 9.24 -17.09 10.89
C THR A 312 9.72 -17.59 9.52
N VAL A 313 8.82 -17.75 8.55
CA VAL A 313 9.19 -18.13 7.17
C VAL A 313 10.13 -17.08 6.54
N THR A 314 9.88 -15.80 6.79
CA THR A 314 10.74 -14.72 6.32
C THR A 314 12.16 -14.82 6.90
N VAL A 315 12.29 -15.08 8.22
CA VAL A 315 13.59 -15.29 8.87
C VAL A 315 14.31 -16.50 8.27
N LEU A 316 13.62 -17.63 8.10
CA LEU A 316 14.22 -18.84 7.52
C LEU A 316 14.69 -18.61 6.06
N ALA A 317 13.87 -17.97 5.24
CA ALA A 317 14.23 -17.65 3.86
C ALA A 317 15.39 -16.66 3.77
N ALA A 318 15.42 -15.62 4.62
CA ALA A 318 16.52 -14.67 4.70
C ALA A 318 17.81 -15.31 5.20
N THR A 319 17.72 -16.25 6.14
CA THR A 319 18.87 -17.04 6.61
C THR A 319 19.43 -17.90 5.49
N ALA A 320 18.55 -18.58 4.74
CA ALA A 320 18.97 -19.38 3.58
C ALA A 320 19.67 -18.50 2.51
N LEU A 321 19.12 -17.30 2.22
CA LEU A 321 19.75 -16.33 1.32
C LEU A 321 21.13 -15.89 1.81
N LEU A 322 21.30 -15.66 3.12
CA LEU A 322 22.59 -15.30 3.68
C LEU A 322 23.59 -16.44 3.53
N LEU A 323 23.22 -17.67 3.84
CA LEU A 323 24.09 -18.84 3.68
C LEU A 323 24.48 -19.07 2.21
N MET A 324 23.56 -18.83 1.27
CA MET A 324 23.83 -18.91 -0.17
C MET A 324 24.80 -17.80 -0.62
N SER A 325 24.62 -16.58 -0.12
CA SER A 325 25.41 -15.43 -0.55
C SER A 325 26.81 -15.37 0.06
N THR A 326 27.05 -16.02 1.21
CA THR A 326 28.37 -16.14 1.86
C THR A 326 29.24 -17.25 1.28
N GLY A 327 28.71 -18.08 0.38
CA GLY A 327 29.45 -19.19 -0.21
C GLY A 327 29.60 -20.42 0.70
N VAL A 328 29.03 -20.41 1.90
CA VAL A 328 29.07 -21.57 2.85
C VAL A 328 28.49 -22.83 2.22
N LEU A 329 27.49 -22.68 1.33
CA LEU A 329 26.86 -23.80 0.63
C LEU A 329 27.53 -24.13 -0.73
N GLY A 330 28.69 -23.54 -1.02
CA GLY A 330 29.34 -23.64 -2.31
C GLY A 330 28.70 -22.72 -3.37
N PRO A 331 29.05 -22.88 -4.66
CA PRO A 331 28.48 -22.09 -5.75
C PRO A 331 27.00 -22.40 -5.94
N VAL A 332 26.15 -21.41 -5.73
CA VAL A 332 24.69 -21.53 -5.81
C VAL A 332 24.19 -20.86 -7.09
N GLY A 333 23.38 -21.57 -7.88
CA GLY A 333 22.81 -21.04 -9.13
C GLY A 333 21.64 -20.07 -8.88
N LEU A 334 21.32 -19.27 -9.91
CA LEU A 334 20.21 -18.30 -9.89
C LEU A 334 18.87 -18.91 -9.44
N ALA A 335 18.58 -20.16 -9.87
CA ALA A 335 17.31 -20.82 -9.54
C ALA A 335 17.10 -20.98 -8.03
N SER A 336 18.14 -21.34 -7.28
CA SER A 336 18.06 -21.52 -5.82
C SER A 336 17.81 -20.19 -5.11
N VAL A 337 18.52 -19.12 -5.52
CA VAL A 337 18.33 -17.77 -4.98
C VAL A 337 16.95 -17.23 -5.34
N ALA A 338 16.50 -17.43 -6.58
CA ALA A 338 15.17 -17.02 -7.01
C ALA A 338 14.06 -17.73 -6.23
N THR A 339 14.25 -19.03 -5.91
CA THR A 339 13.31 -19.80 -5.07
C THR A 339 13.26 -19.25 -3.65
N ALA A 340 14.40 -18.98 -3.04
CA ALA A 340 14.44 -18.41 -1.68
C ALA A 340 13.81 -17.01 -1.63
N LEU A 341 14.05 -16.16 -2.64
CA LEU A 341 13.40 -14.85 -2.79
C LEU A 341 11.90 -15.00 -3.01
N PHE A 342 11.44 -15.98 -3.78
CA PHE A 342 10.02 -16.25 -3.99
C PHE A 342 9.32 -16.64 -2.68
N VAL A 343 9.96 -17.50 -1.86
CA VAL A 343 9.42 -17.89 -0.55
C VAL A 343 9.35 -16.68 0.38
N LEU A 344 10.42 -15.86 0.44
CA LEU A 344 10.46 -14.64 1.25
C LEU A 344 9.34 -13.68 0.84
N MET A 345 9.21 -13.42 -0.46
CA MET A 345 8.20 -12.50 -0.99
C MET A 345 6.78 -13.01 -0.77
N SER A 346 6.55 -14.30 -0.92
CA SER A 346 5.25 -14.92 -0.62
C SER A 346 4.89 -14.80 0.87
N ALA A 347 5.86 -14.96 1.77
CA ALA A 347 5.66 -14.78 3.21
C ALA A 347 5.23 -13.34 3.57
N MET A 348 5.66 -12.32 2.80
CA MET A 348 5.21 -10.94 2.98
C MET A 348 3.70 -10.77 2.74
N GLY A 349 3.09 -11.57 1.87
CA GLY A 349 1.65 -11.59 1.63
C GLY A 349 0.83 -12.01 2.86
N PHE A 350 1.42 -12.77 3.78
CA PHE A 350 0.84 -13.07 5.09
C PHE A 350 1.23 -12.05 6.16
N THR A 351 2.43 -11.50 6.09
CA THR A 351 3.00 -10.65 7.13
C THR A 351 2.42 -9.24 7.12
N LEU A 352 2.52 -8.53 6.00
CA LEU A 352 2.18 -7.10 5.93
C LEU A 352 0.70 -6.79 6.21
N PRO A 353 -0.29 -7.50 5.58
CA PRO A 353 -1.69 -7.19 5.83
C PRO A 353 -2.13 -7.55 7.26
N ASN A 354 -1.56 -8.60 7.87
CA ASN A 354 -1.90 -8.97 9.24
C ASN A 354 -1.32 -7.98 10.26
N ALA A 355 -0.06 -7.54 10.09
CA ALA A 355 0.53 -6.50 10.94
C ALA A 355 -0.28 -5.20 10.91
N GLN A 356 -0.69 -4.74 9.70
CA GLN A 356 -1.56 -3.57 9.53
C GLN A 356 -2.94 -3.76 10.17
N SER A 357 -3.57 -4.91 9.94
CA SER A 357 -4.90 -5.19 10.48
C SER A 357 -4.89 -5.23 12.00
N LEU A 358 -3.92 -5.91 12.62
CA LEU A 358 -3.78 -6.00 14.08
C LEU A 358 -3.52 -4.63 14.72
N ALA A 359 -2.70 -3.78 14.09
CA ALA A 359 -2.51 -2.40 14.53
C ALA A 359 -3.82 -1.60 14.44
N LEU A 360 -4.55 -1.68 13.33
CA LEU A 360 -5.78 -0.91 13.11
C LEU A 360 -6.95 -1.38 13.97
N LEU A 361 -7.03 -2.65 14.34
CA LEU A 361 -8.04 -3.18 15.27
C LEU A 361 -8.01 -2.49 16.64
N ARG A 362 -6.87 -1.91 17.03
CA ARG A 362 -6.68 -1.17 18.27
C ARG A 362 -7.11 0.29 18.20
N THR A 363 -7.52 0.81 17.03
CA THR A 363 -7.62 2.26 16.77
C THR A 363 -8.99 2.69 16.24
N ARG A 364 -10.10 2.25 16.90
CA ARG A 364 -11.49 2.50 16.43
C ARG A 364 -11.82 3.98 16.13
N HIS A 365 -11.27 4.93 16.89
CA HIS A 365 -11.59 6.35 16.75
C HIS A 365 -10.49 7.18 16.07
N THR A 366 -9.30 6.62 15.80
CA THR A 366 -8.13 7.33 15.25
C THR A 366 -7.55 6.62 14.02
N ALA A 367 -8.37 5.86 13.29
CA ALA A 367 -7.94 5.02 12.18
C ALA A 367 -7.18 5.80 11.07
N GLY A 368 -7.53 7.07 10.83
CA GLY A 368 -6.82 7.92 9.87
C GLY A 368 -5.37 8.21 10.29
N SER A 369 -5.16 8.65 11.55
CA SER A 369 -3.83 8.89 12.11
C SER A 369 -3.01 7.61 12.22
N ALA A 370 -3.65 6.49 12.57
CA ALA A 370 -3.02 5.18 12.62
C ALA A 370 -2.54 4.72 11.23
N SER A 371 -3.38 4.83 10.20
CA SER A 371 -2.99 4.49 8.82
C SER A 371 -1.85 5.36 8.30
N ALA A 372 -1.84 6.65 8.64
CA ALA A 372 -0.75 7.55 8.30
C ALA A 372 0.57 7.13 8.97
N LEU A 373 0.54 6.80 10.28
CA LEU A 373 1.71 6.29 11.00
C LEU A 373 2.23 4.99 10.40
N LEU A 374 1.35 4.02 10.11
CA LEU A 374 1.72 2.73 9.54
C LEU A 374 2.37 2.90 8.15
N GLY A 375 1.81 3.74 7.29
CA GLY A 375 2.37 4.00 5.97
C GLY A 375 3.70 4.75 6.04
N THR A 376 3.76 5.83 6.81
CA THR A 376 4.97 6.65 6.96
C THR A 376 6.11 5.84 7.59
N SER A 377 5.85 5.08 8.66
CA SER A 377 6.88 4.26 9.31
C SER A 377 7.44 3.20 8.36
N SER A 378 6.58 2.50 7.60
CA SER A 378 7.02 1.51 6.62
C SER A 378 7.93 2.13 5.55
N PHE A 379 7.52 3.27 4.98
CA PHE A 379 8.32 3.95 3.96
C PHE A 379 9.63 4.52 4.49
N LEU A 380 9.64 5.06 5.72
CA LEU A 380 10.89 5.55 6.34
C LEU A 380 11.88 4.42 6.60
N VAL A 381 11.42 3.31 7.17
CA VAL A 381 12.29 2.15 7.45
C VAL A 381 12.79 1.54 6.12
N GLY A 382 11.91 1.43 5.10
CA GLY A 382 12.31 0.99 3.76
C GLY A 382 13.32 1.94 3.10
N ALA A 383 13.14 3.25 3.25
CA ALA A 383 14.06 4.26 2.73
C ALA A 383 15.48 4.15 3.35
N VAL A 384 15.56 3.83 4.63
CA VAL A 384 16.86 3.58 5.30
C VAL A 384 17.46 2.25 4.85
N ALA A 385 16.65 1.21 4.64
CA ALA A 385 17.13 -0.11 4.22
C ALA A 385 17.75 -0.09 2.80
N SER A 386 17.22 0.75 1.90
CA SER A 386 17.62 0.79 0.49
C SER A 386 19.13 1.03 0.27
N PRO A 387 19.76 2.10 0.77
CA PRO A 387 21.18 2.34 0.52
C PRO A 387 22.10 1.36 1.25
N LEU A 388 21.63 0.74 2.35
CA LEU A 388 22.43 -0.22 3.13
C LEU A 388 22.80 -1.46 2.33
N VAL A 389 21.94 -1.87 1.38
CA VAL A 389 22.21 -3.05 0.55
C VAL A 389 23.27 -2.81 -0.52
N GLY A 390 23.56 -1.55 -0.87
CA GLY A 390 24.60 -1.18 -1.86
C GLY A 390 25.98 -0.87 -1.29
N ILE A 391 26.16 -0.86 0.04
CA ILE A 391 27.41 -0.43 0.69
C ILE A 391 28.62 -1.26 0.23
N ALA A 392 28.46 -2.57 0.02
CA ALA A 392 29.55 -3.46 -0.43
C ALA A 392 29.67 -3.56 -1.96
N GLY A 393 29.01 -2.68 -2.72
CA GLY A 393 29.04 -2.65 -4.18
C GLY A 393 28.13 -3.68 -4.86
N GLU A 394 28.35 -3.89 -6.14
CA GLU A 394 27.46 -4.64 -7.02
C GLU A 394 27.79 -6.15 -7.12
N ARG A 395 28.93 -6.56 -6.56
CA ARG A 395 29.50 -7.90 -6.76
C ARG A 395 29.15 -8.92 -5.67
N THR A 396 28.34 -8.54 -4.69
CA THR A 396 27.95 -9.41 -3.57
C THR A 396 26.50 -9.22 -3.18
N ALA A 397 25.81 -10.34 -2.95
CA ALA A 397 24.43 -10.35 -2.42
C ALA A 397 24.37 -10.31 -0.88
N VAL A 398 25.52 -10.37 -0.20
CA VAL A 398 25.62 -10.46 1.27
C VAL A 398 24.91 -9.30 1.97
N PRO A 399 25.11 -8.02 1.59
CA PRO A 399 24.41 -6.91 2.25
C PRO A 399 22.89 -7.00 2.14
N MET A 400 22.37 -7.41 0.98
CA MET A 400 20.94 -7.64 0.79
C MET A 400 20.43 -8.68 1.81
N ALA A 401 21.09 -9.83 1.87
CA ALA A 401 20.69 -10.92 2.77
C ALA A 401 20.80 -10.53 4.26
N ILE A 402 21.84 -9.75 4.64
CA ILE A 402 22.00 -9.23 6.01
C ILE A 402 20.85 -8.28 6.36
N VAL A 403 20.53 -7.31 5.49
CA VAL A 403 19.46 -6.34 5.75
C VAL A 403 18.10 -7.05 5.81
N GLN A 404 17.86 -8.04 4.94
CA GLN A 404 16.64 -8.86 4.97
C GLN A 404 16.54 -9.64 6.29
N LEU A 405 17.60 -10.32 6.71
CA LEU A 405 17.61 -11.10 7.94
C LEU A 405 17.48 -10.20 9.17
N ALA A 406 18.24 -9.11 9.23
CA ALA A 406 18.16 -8.15 10.33
C ALA A 406 16.74 -7.55 10.44
N GLY A 407 16.15 -7.12 9.33
CA GLY A 407 14.77 -6.62 9.27
C GLY A 407 13.77 -7.66 9.76
N ALA A 408 13.87 -8.90 9.30
CA ALA A 408 12.99 -9.99 9.69
C ALA A 408 13.12 -10.34 11.20
N LEU A 409 14.35 -10.38 11.72
CA LEU A 409 14.61 -10.64 13.14
C LEU A 409 14.09 -9.52 14.04
N VAL A 410 14.30 -8.25 13.66
CA VAL A 410 13.77 -7.10 14.42
C VAL A 410 12.24 -7.10 14.36
N ALA A 411 11.65 -7.38 13.20
CA ALA A 411 10.19 -7.50 13.06
C ALA A 411 9.62 -8.59 13.99
N LEU A 412 10.26 -9.76 14.02
CA LEU A 412 9.89 -10.87 14.91
C LEU A 412 10.07 -10.50 16.38
N ALA A 413 11.18 -9.84 16.74
CA ALA A 413 11.44 -9.39 18.09
C ALA A 413 10.42 -8.35 18.58
N CYS A 414 10.04 -7.38 17.74
CA CYS A 414 8.96 -6.43 18.05
C CYS A 414 7.62 -7.14 18.25
N PHE A 415 7.27 -8.09 17.38
CA PHE A 415 6.04 -8.87 17.48
C PHE A 415 6.01 -9.68 18.77
N VAL A 416 7.07 -10.41 19.09
CA VAL A 416 7.17 -11.26 20.30
C VAL A 416 7.23 -10.42 21.57
N GLY A 417 8.09 -9.40 21.61
CA GLY A 417 8.36 -8.63 22.81
C GLY A 417 7.30 -7.59 23.17
N MET A 418 6.79 -6.87 22.16
CA MET A 418 5.85 -5.75 22.39
C MET A 418 4.40 -6.17 22.28
N CYS A 419 4.02 -7.03 21.32
CA CYS A 419 2.64 -7.44 21.11
C CYS A 419 2.18 -8.55 22.06
N ARG A 420 3.10 -9.40 22.56
CA ARG A 420 2.83 -10.51 23.49
C ARG A 420 1.59 -11.34 23.09
N PRO A 421 1.56 -11.92 21.88
CA PRO A 421 0.35 -12.53 21.32
C PRO A 421 -0.20 -13.71 22.15
N TRP A 422 0.61 -14.30 23.04
CA TRP A 422 0.19 -15.38 23.93
C TRP A 422 -0.56 -14.92 25.19
N THR A 423 -0.46 -13.64 25.59
CA THR A 423 -1.16 -13.12 26.77
C THR A 423 -2.56 -12.62 26.45
N ALA A 424 -2.87 -12.38 25.18
CA ALA A 424 -4.12 -11.78 24.68
C ALA A 424 -5.28 -12.82 24.54
N ARG A 425 -5.16 -14.05 25.02
CA ARG A 425 -6.20 -15.10 24.89
C ARG A 425 -7.57 -14.77 25.52
N GLY A 426 -7.66 -13.69 26.31
CA GLY A 426 -8.91 -13.29 26.97
C GLY A 426 -9.81 -12.33 26.18
N ASN A 427 -9.24 -11.48 25.29
CA ASN A 427 -9.99 -10.36 24.68
C ASN A 427 -10.69 -10.69 23.36
N THR A 428 -10.30 -11.74 22.64
CA THR A 428 -10.95 -12.11 21.38
C THR A 428 -12.25 -12.90 21.57
N ARG A 429 -12.46 -13.55 22.72
CA ARG A 429 -13.75 -14.19 23.04
C ARG A 429 -14.83 -13.16 23.43
N ALA A 430 -14.48 -12.08 24.13
CA ALA A 430 -15.42 -11.04 24.52
C ALA A 430 -16.02 -10.28 23.31
N ALA A 431 -15.28 -10.12 22.22
CA ALA A 431 -15.76 -9.42 21.00
C ALA A 431 -16.72 -10.29 20.15
N THR A 432 -16.72 -11.61 20.32
CA THR A 432 -17.65 -12.53 19.63
C THR A 432 -18.91 -12.79 20.43
N GLU A 433 -18.89 -12.61 21.75
CA GLU A 433 -20.06 -12.82 22.63
C GLU A 433 -20.97 -11.60 22.70
N ASP A 434 -20.46 -10.38 22.51
CA ASP A 434 -21.28 -9.14 22.50
C ASP A 434 -22.05 -8.92 21.17
N GLY A 435 -21.79 -9.70 20.13
CA GLY A 435 -22.48 -9.63 18.84
C GLY A 435 -23.75 -10.47 18.73
N GLY A 436 -24.12 -11.23 19.76
CA GLY A 436 -25.15 -12.26 19.70
C GLY A 436 -26.23 -12.23 20.78
N ALA A 437 -26.60 -11.07 21.32
CA ALA A 437 -27.82 -10.99 22.15
C ALA A 437 -29.05 -10.92 21.22
N PRO A 438 -29.93 -11.93 21.21
CA PRO A 438 -31.18 -11.81 20.47
C PRO A 438 -32.05 -10.74 21.13
N ILE A 439 -32.57 -9.83 20.33
CA ILE A 439 -33.60 -8.87 20.72
C ILE A 439 -34.78 -9.69 21.24
N ARG A 440 -34.90 -9.80 22.57
CA ARG A 440 -36.12 -10.34 23.19
C ARG A 440 -37.23 -9.36 22.89
N ALA A 441 -38.17 -9.78 22.06
CA ALA A 441 -39.48 -9.18 21.91
C ALA A 441 -40.12 -9.08 23.31
N LYS A 442 -40.34 -7.86 23.82
CA LYS A 442 -41.22 -7.62 24.96
C LYS A 442 -42.64 -8.00 24.54
N SER A 443 -43.06 -9.22 24.85
CA SER A 443 -44.45 -9.60 24.88
C SER A 443 -45.19 -8.74 25.93
N ARG A 444 -46.23 -8.06 25.46
CA ARG A 444 -47.25 -7.44 26.30
C ARG A 444 -47.93 -8.54 27.12
N GLU A 445 -47.76 -8.51 28.41
CA GLU A 445 -48.68 -9.11 29.39
C GLU A 445 -48.84 -8.17 30.55
N GLY A 446 -50.09 -7.86 30.90
CA GLY A 446 -50.41 -7.20 32.13
C GLY A 446 -51.48 -6.14 32.06
N GLU A 447 -52.63 -6.46 31.51
CA GLU A 447 -53.88 -5.76 31.84
C GLU A 447 -54.85 -6.78 32.47
N LYS A 448 -54.91 -6.76 33.81
CA LYS A 448 -56.04 -7.19 34.64
C LYS A 448 -55.75 -6.88 36.09
N SER A 449 -56.29 -5.81 36.60
CA SER A 449 -57.04 -5.69 37.87
C SER A 449 -57.37 -4.19 38.11
#